data_be9c836d4e2a11b51e922a82c2c51e60
#
_entry.id   be9c836d4e2a11b51e922a82c2c51e60
#
_cell.length_a   1.000
_cell.length_b   1.000
_cell.length_c   1.000
_cell.angle_alpha   90.00
_cell.angle_beta   90.00
_cell.angle_gamma   90.00
#
_symmetry.space_group_name_H-M   'P 1'
#
loop_
_entity.id
_entity.type
_entity.pdbx_description
1 polymer ?
#
loop_
_entity_poly.entity_id
_entity_poly.type
_entity_poly.pdbx_seq_one_letter_code
_entity_poly.pdbx_strand_id
1 'polypeptide(L)'
;LGDVYKRQSLASAQGMTYDEICAKLQEYYDGYHFTHNSIGMYNPFSLLNTFKYNEFGSYWFETGTPTYLVELLKKHHYDLCRMAHEETTATVLNSIDSTSDNPIPVIYQSGYLTIKGYDQRFGIYRLGFPNREVEEGFINFLLPFYANTNAVES
;
A
#
# COMPACT_ATOMS: atom_id res chain seq x y z
N LEU A 1 25.82 2.14 -9.29
CA LEU A 1 26.65 3.25 -8.77
C LEU A 1 25.83 4.49 -8.44
N GLY A 2 24.93 4.91 -9.33
CA GLY A 2 24.08 6.07 -9.06
C GLY A 2 23.17 5.89 -7.84
N ASP A 3 22.71 4.66 -7.61
CA ASP A 3 21.83 4.33 -6.48
C ASP A 3 22.57 4.47 -5.14
N VAL A 4 23.85 4.07 -5.08
CA VAL A 4 24.68 4.21 -3.88
C VAL A 4 24.84 5.68 -3.51
N TYR A 5 25.14 6.53 -4.49
CA TYR A 5 25.30 7.97 -4.25
C TYR A 5 24.01 8.63 -3.79
N LYS A 6 22.87 8.24 -4.38
CA LYS A 6 21.57 8.76 -3.98
C LYS A 6 21.22 8.37 -2.55
N ARG A 7 21.53 7.14 -2.16
CA ARG A 7 21.29 6.66 -0.79
C ARG A 7 22.21 7.36 0.20
N GLN A 8 23.48 7.59 -0.16
CA GLN A 8 24.41 8.33 0.68
C GLN A 8 23.98 9.79 0.87
N SER A 9 23.51 10.44 -0.20
CA SER A 9 23.00 11.80 -0.14
C SER A 9 21.78 11.90 0.76
N LEU A 10 20.86 10.97 0.65
CA LEU A 10 19.67 10.91 1.49
C LEU A 10 20.04 10.68 2.95
N ALA A 11 20.99 9.77 3.21
CA ALA A 11 21.47 9.49 4.57
C ALA A 11 22.02 10.75 5.21
N SER A 12 22.86 11.50 4.49
CA SER A 12 23.43 12.76 4.97
C SER A 12 22.34 13.78 5.28
N ALA A 13 21.36 13.92 4.40
CA ALA A 13 20.27 14.87 4.55
C ALA A 13 19.39 14.54 5.77
N GLN A 14 19.24 13.26 6.09
CA GLN A 14 18.40 12.78 7.19
C GLN A 14 19.18 12.59 8.50
N GLY A 15 20.49 12.77 8.48
CA GLY A 15 21.33 12.53 9.66
C GLY A 15 21.39 11.07 10.08
N MET A 16 21.36 10.15 9.12
CA MET A 16 21.32 8.71 9.36
C MET A 16 22.50 8.03 8.68
N THR A 17 22.84 6.83 9.14
CA THR A 17 23.84 6.01 8.47
C THR A 17 23.28 5.43 7.17
N TYR A 18 24.19 4.94 6.31
CA TYR A 18 23.77 4.27 5.06
C TYR A 18 22.84 3.08 5.33
N ASP A 19 23.21 2.24 6.31
CA ASP A 19 22.41 1.05 6.64
C ASP A 19 21.04 1.43 7.19
N GLU A 20 20.96 2.48 8.01
CA GLU A 20 19.69 2.97 8.52
C GLU A 20 18.78 3.49 7.39
N ILE A 21 19.37 4.20 6.41
CA ILE A 21 18.62 4.68 5.25
C ILE A 21 18.11 3.52 4.40
N CYS A 22 18.94 2.50 4.16
CA CYS A 22 18.52 1.34 3.39
C CYS A 22 17.34 0.62 4.06
N ALA A 23 17.39 0.46 5.38
CA ALA A 23 16.30 -0.15 6.13
C ALA A 23 15.02 0.69 6.06
N LYS A 24 15.14 2.01 6.15
CA LYS A 24 14.00 2.92 6.08
C LYS A 24 13.36 2.93 4.69
N LEU A 25 14.17 2.91 3.63
CA LEU A 25 13.67 2.81 2.26
C LEU A 25 12.89 1.51 2.06
N GLN A 26 13.40 0.41 2.60
CA GLN A 26 12.72 -0.89 2.52
C GLN A 26 11.38 -0.84 3.26
N GLU A 27 11.34 -0.28 4.46
CA GLU A 27 10.12 -0.17 5.26
C GLU A 27 9.05 0.65 4.53
N TYR A 28 9.45 1.76 3.90
CA TYR A 28 8.51 2.70 3.26
C TYR A 28 8.03 2.24 1.90
N TYR A 29 8.89 1.69 1.05
CA TYR A 29 8.58 1.55 -0.38
C TYR A 29 8.67 0.15 -0.94
N ASP A 30 9.20 -0.80 -0.19
CA ASP A 30 9.28 -2.20 -0.62
C ASP A 30 7.99 -2.94 -0.27
N GLY A 31 7.97 -4.22 -0.51
CA GLY A 31 6.93 -5.10 0.02
C GLY A 31 5.80 -5.42 -0.92
N TYR A 32 5.87 -5.01 -2.21
CA TYR A 32 4.88 -5.41 -3.19
C TYR A 32 5.13 -6.85 -3.63
N HIS A 33 4.15 -7.73 -3.41
CA HIS A 33 4.23 -9.15 -3.73
C HIS A 33 3.10 -9.53 -4.68
N PHE A 34 3.46 -10.12 -5.82
CA PHE A 34 2.49 -10.60 -6.79
C PHE A 34 2.07 -12.05 -6.55
N THR A 35 2.89 -12.79 -5.79
CA THR A 35 2.57 -14.12 -5.28
C THR A 35 3.13 -14.25 -3.88
N HIS A 36 2.69 -15.27 -3.13
CA HIS A 36 3.19 -15.49 -1.76
C HIS A 36 4.67 -15.87 -1.71
N ASN A 37 5.26 -16.31 -2.83
CA ASN A 37 6.67 -16.69 -2.93
C ASN A 37 7.54 -15.63 -3.60
N SER A 38 6.97 -14.51 -4.05
CA SER A 38 7.76 -13.50 -4.74
C SER A 38 8.59 -12.67 -3.76
N ILE A 39 9.71 -12.14 -4.27
CA ILE A 39 10.52 -11.17 -3.53
C ILE A 39 9.78 -9.83 -3.55
N GLY A 40 9.82 -9.09 -2.43
CA GLY A 40 9.22 -7.77 -2.35
C GLY A 40 9.86 -6.80 -3.34
N MET A 41 9.03 -5.96 -3.96
CA MET A 41 9.48 -4.98 -4.94
C MET A 41 9.22 -3.56 -4.46
N TYR A 42 10.14 -2.65 -4.80
CA TYR A 42 10.01 -1.23 -4.51
C TYR A 42 9.04 -0.56 -5.46
N ASN A 43 8.38 0.49 -4.97
CA ASN A 43 7.64 1.42 -5.81
C ASN A 43 8.64 2.41 -6.42
N PRO A 44 8.95 2.34 -7.73
CA PRO A 44 9.98 3.16 -8.33
C PRO A 44 9.65 4.65 -8.32
N PHE A 45 8.40 5.03 -8.49
CA PHE A 45 7.98 6.43 -8.45
C PHE A 45 8.27 7.06 -7.09
N SER A 46 7.87 6.40 -6.02
CA SER A 46 8.08 6.91 -4.67
C SER A 46 9.56 6.95 -4.29
N LEU A 47 10.31 5.92 -4.69
CA LEU A 47 11.75 5.86 -4.44
C LEU A 47 12.49 7.02 -5.11
N LEU A 48 12.18 7.29 -6.38
CA LEU A 48 12.80 8.37 -7.13
C LEU A 48 12.46 9.74 -6.53
N ASN A 49 11.22 9.95 -6.10
CA ASN A 49 10.83 11.23 -5.48
C ASN A 49 11.51 11.42 -4.12
N THR A 50 11.67 10.35 -3.35
CA THR A 50 12.41 10.41 -2.08
C THR A 50 13.86 10.87 -2.31
N PHE A 51 14.52 10.34 -3.32
CA PHE A 51 15.87 10.78 -3.66
C PHE A 51 15.91 12.22 -4.19
N LYS A 52 14.91 12.60 -4.97
CA LYS A 52 14.84 13.95 -5.56
C LYS A 52 14.71 15.02 -4.48
N TYR A 53 13.87 14.81 -3.49
CA TYR A 53 13.58 15.79 -2.45
C TYR A 53 14.33 15.55 -1.14
N ASN A 54 15.03 14.43 -1.01
CA ASN A 54 15.70 13.98 0.22
C ASN A 54 14.75 13.89 1.42
N GLU A 55 13.48 13.58 1.14
CA GLU A 55 12.43 13.45 2.15
C GLU A 55 11.59 12.21 1.90
N PHE A 56 11.22 11.52 2.97
CA PHE A 56 10.26 10.42 2.91
C PHE A 56 8.84 10.98 2.85
N GLY A 57 7.97 10.32 2.10
CA GLY A 57 6.58 10.74 1.99
C GLY A 57 5.74 9.73 1.22
N SER A 58 4.44 9.95 1.22
CA SER A 58 3.47 9.12 0.53
C SER A 58 3.25 9.63 -0.90
N TYR A 59 4.30 9.65 -1.69
CA TYR A 59 4.31 10.26 -3.02
C TYR A 59 3.28 9.66 -3.97
N TRP A 60 3.05 8.37 -3.86
CA TRP A 60 2.07 7.70 -4.70
C TRP A 60 0.66 8.25 -4.50
N PHE A 61 0.29 8.52 -3.25
CA PHE A 61 -1.03 9.07 -2.93
C PHE A 61 -1.16 10.55 -3.32
N GLU A 62 -0.06 11.29 -3.36
CA GLU A 62 -0.06 12.70 -3.72
C GLU A 62 -0.37 12.94 -5.20
N THR A 63 -0.27 11.91 -6.04
CA THR A 63 -0.63 12.03 -7.46
C THR A 63 -2.13 12.18 -7.68
N GLY A 64 -2.94 11.92 -6.68
CA GLY A 64 -4.38 12.10 -6.71
C GLY A 64 -5.06 11.20 -5.70
N THR A 65 -6.11 11.72 -5.04
CA THR A 65 -6.93 10.90 -4.17
C THR A 65 -7.76 9.94 -5.04
N PRO A 66 -7.72 8.64 -4.79
CA PRO A 66 -8.47 7.68 -5.61
C PRO A 66 -9.96 7.70 -5.26
N THR A 67 -10.68 8.66 -5.82
CA THR A 67 -12.12 8.85 -5.59
C THR A 67 -12.91 7.57 -5.86
N TYR A 68 -12.54 6.86 -6.92
CA TYR A 68 -13.17 5.59 -7.27
C TYR A 68 -13.10 4.59 -6.12
N LEU A 69 -11.92 4.46 -5.50
CA LEU A 69 -11.74 3.53 -4.38
C LEU A 69 -12.59 3.93 -3.17
N VAL A 70 -12.62 5.23 -2.85
CA VAL A 70 -13.41 5.74 -1.74
C VAL A 70 -14.90 5.42 -1.94
N GLU A 71 -15.40 5.67 -3.15
CA GLU A 71 -16.80 5.37 -3.49
C GLU A 71 -17.11 3.89 -3.42
N LEU A 72 -16.19 3.05 -3.88
CA LEU A 72 -16.35 1.59 -3.84
C LEU A 72 -16.44 1.09 -2.40
N LEU A 73 -15.57 1.57 -1.53
CA LEU A 73 -15.56 1.19 -0.12
C LEU A 73 -16.86 1.61 0.59
N LYS A 74 -17.36 2.81 0.30
CA LYS A 74 -18.62 3.29 0.86
C LYS A 74 -19.80 2.46 0.38
N LYS A 75 -19.84 2.16 -0.91
CA LYS A 75 -20.92 1.38 -1.51
C LYS A 75 -21.07 0.02 -0.84
N HIS A 76 -19.96 -0.60 -0.47
CA HIS A 76 -19.95 -1.92 0.16
C HIS A 76 -19.91 -1.87 1.69
N HIS A 77 -20.00 -0.68 2.28
CA HIS A 77 -19.91 -0.49 3.74
C HIS A 77 -18.70 -1.20 4.34
N TYR A 78 -17.56 -1.10 3.63
CA TYR A 78 -16.34 -1.81 4.01
C TYR A 78 -15.79 -1.25 5.32
N ASP A 79 -15.42 -2.16 6.23
CA ASP A 79 -14.77 -1.80 7.48
C ASP A 79 -13.28 -1.56 7.20
N LEU A 80 -12.85 -0.30 7.22
CA LEU A 80 -11.47 0.07 6.91
C LEU A 80 -10.46 -0.56 7.86
N CYS A 81 -10.88 -0.88 9.09
CA CYS A 81 -10.00 -1.53 10.07
C CYS A 81 -9.61 -2.95 9.66
N ARG A 82 -10.39 -3.59 8.79
CA ARG A 82 -10.09 -4.93 8.29
C ARG A 82 -9.00 -4.96 7.24
N MET A 83 -8.70 -3.81 6.61
CA MET A 83 -7.77 -3.75 5.49
C MET A 83 -6.38 -4.26 5.85
N ALA A 84 -5.95 -4.08 7.10
CA ALA A 84 -4.65 -4.56 7.57
C ALA A 84 -4.59 -6.08 7.81
N HIS A 85 -5.74 -6.74 7.88
CA HIS A 85 -5.85 -8.17 8.25
C HIS A 85 -6.77 -8.96 7.34
N GLU A 86 -6.88 -8.58 6.09
CA GLU A 86 -7.82 -9.21 5.17
C GLU A 86 -7.36 -10.61 4.77
N GLU A 87 -8.32 -11.53 4.64
CA GLU A 87 -8.06 -12.90 4.19
C GLU A 87 -9.00 -13.22 3.02
N THR A 88 -8.50 -13.95 2.03
CA THR A 88 -9.29 -14.29 0.85
C THR A 88 -8.72 -15.49 0.11
N THR A 89 -9.49 -16.00 -0.86
CA THR A 89 -9.06 -17.10 -1.71
C THR A 89 -8.49 -16.57 -3.03
N ALA A 90 -7.74 -17.43 -3.75
CA ALA A 90 -7.23 -17.09 -5.07
C ALA A 90 -8.34 -16.75 -6.05
N THR A 91 -9.47 -17.45 -5.95
CA THR A 91 -10.64 -17.20 -6.83
C THR A 91 -11.14 -15.77 -6.64
N VAL A 92 -11.25 -15.31 -5.41
CA VAL A 92 -11.68 -13.93 -5.11
C VAL A 92 -10.66 -12.92 -5.60
N LEU A 93 -9.37 -13.14 -5.33
CA LEU A 93 -8.32 -12.20 -5.75
C LEU A 93 -8.26 -12.00 -7.27
N ASN A 94 -8.53 -13.05 -8.02
CA ASN A 94 -8.45 -13.04 -9.48
C ASN A 94 -9.76 -12.67 -10.15
N SER A 95 -10.78 -12.33 -9.37
CA SER A 95 -12.09 -11.93 -9.91
C SER A 95 -11.96 -10.59 -10.64
N ILE A 96 -12.47 -10.53 -11.85
CA ILE A 96 -12.51 -9.31 -12.66
C ILE A 96 -13.94 -8.78 -12.80
N ASP A 97 -14.89 -9.40 -12.11
CA ASP A 97 -16.30 -9.01 -12.19
C ASP A 97 -16.54 -7.72 -11.38
N SER A 98 -16.80 -6.64 -12.10
CA SER A 98 -17.07 -5.34 -11.49
C SER A 98 -18.42 -5.26 -10.78
N THR A 99 -19.29 -6.26 -10.98
CA THR A 99 -20.58 -6.31 -10.31
C THR A 99 -20.51 -7.06 -8.97
N SER A 100 -19.36 -7.62 -8.64
CA SER A 100 -19.17 -8.33 -7.39
C SER A 100 -19.38 -7.41 -6.18
N ASP A 101 -19.99 -7.95 -5.15
CA ASP A 101 -20.21 -7.23 -3.89
C ASP A 101 -18.95 -7.18 -3.02
N ASN A 102 -17.86 -7.77 -3.47
CA ASN A 102 -16.62 -7.83 -2.71
C ASN A 102 -15.60 -6.82 -3.26
N PRO A 103 -15.18 -5.79 -2.49
CA PRO A 103 -14.22 -4.81 -2.96
C PRO A 103 -12.77 -5.31 -2.95
N ILE A 104 -12.48 -6.45 -2.34
CA ILE A 104 -11.11 -6.95 -2.14
C ILE A 104 -10.33 -7.11 -3.44
N PRO A 105 -10.89 -7.68 -4.54
CA PRO A 105 -10.15 -7.80 -5.78
C PRO A 105 -9.65 -6.45 -6.32
N VAL A 106 -10.49 -5.42 -6.25
CA VAL A 106 -10.13 -4.08 -6.73
C VAL A 106 -9.04 -3.47 -5.85
N ILE A 107 -9.18 -3.58 -4.53
CA ILE A 107 -8.19 -3.06 -3.58
C ILE A 107 -6.83 -3.72 -3.80
N TYR A 108 -6.82 -5.03 -3.99
CA TYR A 108 -5.58 -5.79 -4.25
C TYR A 108 -4.97 -5.43 -5.61
N GLN A 109 -5.78 -5.42 -6.67
CA GLN A 109 -5.30 -5.14 -8.01
C GLN A 109 -4.83 -3.70 -8.18
N SER A 110 -5.38 -2.78 -7.37
CA SER A 110 -4.97 -1.38 -7.37
C SER A 110 -3.71 -1.13 -6.54
N GLY A 111 -3.16 -2.13 -5.88
CA GLY A 111 -1.90 -2.01 -5.15
C GLY A 111 -2.01 -1.51 -3.72
N TYR A 112 -3.22 -1.36 -3.17
CA TYR A 112 -3.40 -0.95 -1.78
C TYR A 112 -3.13 -2.08 -0.79
N LEU A 113 -3.39 -3.31 -1.22
CA LEU A 113 -3.07 -4.50 -0.43
C LEU A 113 -2.17 -5.42 -1.25
N THR A 114 -1.37 -6.21 -0.55
CA THR A 114 -0.53 -7.21 -1.17
C THR A 114 -0.59 -8.50 -0.37
N ILE A 115 -0.09 -9.59 -0.95
CA ILE A 115 -0.06 -10.89 -0.30
C ILE A 115 1.01 -10.89 0.78
N LYS A 116 0.63 -11.13 2.03
CA LYS A 116 1.53 -11.22 3.18
C LYS A 116 1.80 -12.66 3.61
N GLY A 117 0.92 -13.59 3.25
CA GLY A 117 1.08 -14.97 3.61
C GLY A 117 0.07 -15.83 2.90
N TYR A 118 0.29 -17.14 2.96
CA TYR A 118 -0.57 -18.12 2.33
C TYR A 118 -0.73 -19.32 3.25
N ASP A 119 -1.97 -19.69 3.55
CA ASP A 119 -2.28 -20.90 4.27
C ASP A 119 -2.55 -22.01 3.26
N GLN A 120 -1.57 -22.88 3.09
CA GLN A 120 -1.63 -23.97 2.11
C GLN A 120 -2.74 -24.97 2.44
N ARG A 121 -3.03 -25.14 3.72
CA ARG A 121 -4.04 -26.11 4.18
C ARG A 121 -5.46 -25.73 3.73
N PHE A 122 -5.78 -24.43 3.78
CA PHE A 122 -7.12 -23.94 3.45
C PHE A 122 -7.16 -23.13 2.15
N GLY A 123 -6.02 -22.92 1.50
CA GLY A 123 -5.95 -22.16 0.28
C GLY A 123 -6.30 -20.68 0.46
N ILE A 124 -5.96 -20.12 1.62
CA ILE A 124 -6.31 -18.75 1.98
C ILE A 124 -5.06 -17.86 1.93
N TYR A 125 -5.19 -16.75 1.23
CA TYR A 125 -4.18 -15.70 1.21
C TYR A 125 -4.46 -14.68 2.30
N ARG A 126 -3.41 -14.29 3.04
CA ARG A 126 -3.48 -13.18 3.98
C ARG A 126 -2.96 -11.93 3.27
N LEU A 127 -3.75 -10.87 3.33
CA LEU A 127 -3.44 -9.59 2.71
C LEU A 127 -3.13 -8.55 3.76
N GLY A 128 -2.34 -7.56 3.37
CA GLY A 128 -2.03 -6.43 4.24
C GLY A 128 -1.41 -5.31 3.43
N PHE A 129 -1.09 -4.20 4.08
CA PHE A 129 -0.42 -3.10 3.41
C PHE A 129 0.98 -3.53 2.95
N PRO A 130 1.35 -3.20 1.70
CA PRO A 130 2.67 -3.60 1.19
C PRO A 130 3.82 -2.93 1.94
N ASN A 131 3.63 -1.68 2.36
CA ASN A 131 4.67 -0.91 3.01
C ASN A 131 4.08 0.25 3.80
N ARG A 132 4.96 1.03 4.42
CA ARG A 132 4.57 2.15 5.25
C ARG A 132 3.98 3.32 4.47
N GLU A 133 4.43 3.54 3.24
CA GLU A 133 3.87 4.57 2.37
C GLU A 133 2.37 4.37 2.16
N VAL A 134 1.98 3.14 1.81
CA VAL A 134 0.57 2.81 1.56
C VAL A 134 -0.24 2.92 2.86
N GLU A 135 0.30 2.44 3.97
CA GLU A 135 -0.35 2.51 5.26
C GLU A 135 -0.58 3.96 5.69
N GLU A 136 0.45 4.80 5.63
CA GLU A 136 0.35 6.22 5.96
C GLU A 136 -0.60 6.95 5.01
N GLY A 137 -0.51 6.62 3.72
CA GLY A 137 -1.40 7.20 2.72
C GLY A 137 -2.85 6.85 2.98
N PHE A 138 -3.12 5.60 3.35
CA PHE A 138 -4.45 5.16 3.72
C PHE A 138 -4.98 5.96 4.91
N ILE A 139 -4.18 6.10 5.95
CA ILE A 139 -4.58 6.84 7.15
C ILE A 139 -4.80 8.33 6.83
N ASN A 140 -3.90 8.92 6.07
CA ASN A 140 -3.90 10.36 5.84
C ASN A 140 -4.87 10.83 4.74
N PHE A 141 -5.10 9.98 3.74
CA PHE A 141 -5.89 10.39 2.57
C PHE A 141 -7.24 9.69 2.42
N LEU A 142 -7.33 8.41 2.80
CA LEU A 142 -8.58 7.66 2.64
C LEU A 142 -9.49 7.75 3.86
N LEU A 143 -8.94 7.56 5.05
CA LEU A 143 -9.72 7.50 6.28
C LEU A 143 -10.49 8.81 6.56
N PRO A 144 -9.89 10.00 6.41
CA PRO A 144 -10.63 11.24 6.60
C PRO A 144 -11.82 11.41 5.64
N PHE A 145 -11.65 11.02 4.36
CA PHE A 145 -12.75 11.07 3.38
C PHE A 145 -13.90 10.18 3.79
N TYR A 146 -13.60 8.97 4.22
CA TYR A 146 -14.59 8.00 4.63
C TYR A 146 -15.29 8.45 5.91
N ALA A 147 -14.54 8.92 6.90
CA ALA A 147 -15.07 9.38 8.17
C ALA A 147 -15.95 10.62 8.00
N ASN A 148 -15.54 11.59 7.19
CA ASN A 148 -16.30 12.80 6.94
C ASN A 148 -17.67 12.50 6.33
N THR A 149 -17.72 11.55 5.40
CA THR A 149 -18.98 11.17 4.77
C THR A 149 -19.90 10.45 5.76
N ASN A 150 -19.34 9.58 6.60
CA ASN A 150 -20.11 8.87 7.61
C ASN A 150 -20.65 9.83 8.66
N ALA A 151 -19.88 10.86 9.03
CA ALA A 151 -20.33 11.88 9.97
C ALA A 151 -21.52 12.67 9.44
N VAL A 152 -21.57 12.95 8.13
CA VAL A 152 -22.67 13.65 7.50
C VAL A 152 -23.94 12.82 7.47
N GLU A 153 -23.82 11.51 7.32
CA GLU A 153 -24.94 10.57 7.26
C GLU A 153 -25.52 10.25 8.63
N SER A 154 -24.76 10.48 9.68
CA SER A 154 -25.22 10.23 11.04
C SER A 154 -25.90 11.45 11.64
#